data_f212ed8abe85cc2669bc64c194cee78b
#
_entry.id   f212ed8abe85cc2669bc64c194cee78b
#
_cell.length_a   1.000
_cell.length_b   1.000
_cell.length_c   1.000
_cell.angle_alpha   90.00
_cell.angle_beta   90.00
_cell.angle_gamma   90.00
#
_symmetry.space_group_name_H-M   'P 1'
#
loop_
_entity.id
_entity.type
_entity.pdbx_description
1 polymer ?
#
loop_
_entity_poly.entity_id
_entity_poly.type
_entity_poly.pdbx_seq_one_letter_code
_entity_poly.pdbx_strand_id
1 'polypeptide(L)'
;VGIHAAADTEYEWPWYDKLVGAHFSSHPHNPNVRTATVNVTDNQHLSTAGLPGQWKRTDEWYNYRSFYSDIKVLAYLDENTYEGGTNGAEHPIAWYHEFDGGRAFYTGGGHTDASFSEPLFLKHLLGGIKYAMGTGELDYRKSYAVAVPEENRFVKTVLVNDLNTPMELAVS
;
A
#
# COMPACT_ATOMS: atom_id res chain seq x y z
N VAL A 1 -5.35 2.86 -3.57
CA VAL A 1 -4.37 1.76 -3.49
C VAL A 1 -3.03 2.33 -3.15
N GLY A 2 -2.47 1.91 -2.02
CA GLY A 2 -1.12 2.25 -1.57
C GLY A 2 -0.17 1.07 -1.78
N ILE A 3 1.03 1.34 -2.25
CA ILE A 3 2.07 0.34 -2.47
C ILE A 3 3.35 0.87 -1.81
N HIS A 4 3.94 0.06 -0.95
CA HIS A 4 5.24 0.30 -0.33
C HIS A 4 5.43 1.75 0.14
N ALA A 5 6.14 2.59 -0.59
CA ALA A 5 6.44 3.98 -0.24
C ALA A 5 5.21 4.89 -0.08
N ALA A 6 4.01 4.42 -0.38
CA ALA A 6 2.80 5.15 -0.03
C ALA A 6 2.63 5.35 1.50
N ALA A 7 3.31 4.56 2.34
CA ALA A 7 3.33 4.76 3.78
C ALA A 7 4.46 5.70 4.25
N ASP A 8 5.35 6.14 3.36
CA ASP A 8 6.52 6.98 3.67
C ASP A 8 6.39 8.39 3.07
N THR A 9 5.21 8.97 3.20
CA THR A 9 4.90 10.31 2.69
C THR A 9 3.76 10.96 3.49
N GLU A 10 3.51 12.25 3.28
CA GLU A 10 2.37 13.03 3.79
C GLU A 10 2.18 12.95 5.31
N TYR A 11 3.26 12.92 6.07
CA TYR A 11 3.26 12.73 7.53
C TYR A 11 2.50 13.78 8.34
N GLU A 12 2.22 14.94 7.75
CA GLU A 12 1.51 16.03 8.43
C GLU A 12 0.07 16.20 7.91
N TRP A 13 -0.42 15.26 7.10
CA TRP A 13 -1.78 15.31 6.58
C TRP A 13 -2.69 14.26 7.22
N PRO A 14 -3.48 14.62 8.26
CA PRO A 14 -4.29 13.66 9.03
C PRO A 14 -5.33 12.89 8.23
N TRP A 15 -5.76 13.42 7.09
CA TRP A 15 -6.64 12.69 6.17
C TRP A 15 -5.90 11.55 5.49
N TYR A 16 -4.65 11.78 5.09
CA TYR A 16 -3.81 10.78 4.44
C TYR A 16 -3.39 9.67 5.43
N ASP A 17 -3.12 10.01 6.69
CA ASP A 17 -2.83 9.04 7.75
C ASP A 17 -3.90 7.95 7.80
N LYS A 18 -5.17 8.39 7.78
CA LYS A 18 -6.32 7.48 7.82
C LYS A 18 -6.50 6.74 6.50
N LEU A 19 -6.21 7.36 5.37
CA LEU A 19 -6.30 6.73 4.04
C LEU A 19 -5.27 5.61 3.88
N VAL A 20 -4.00 5.86 4.24
CA VAL A 20 -2.93 4.85 4.10
C VAL A 20 -2.99 3.79 5.18
N GLY A 21 -3.44 4.15 6.37
CA GLY A 21 -3.69 3.25 7.50
C GLY A 21 -2.52 2.99 8.44
N ALA A 22 -1.30 3.34 8.06
CA ALA A 22 -0.11 3.37 8.91
C ALA A 22 1.01 4.14 8.24
N HIS A 23 1.97 4.62 9.04
CA HIS A 23 3.16 5.29 8.54
C HIS A 23 4.41 4.44 8.69
N PHE A 24 5.31 4.63 7.74
CA PHE A 24 6.68 4.13 7.81
C PHE A 24 7.37 4.59 9.10
N SER A 25 8.14 3.72 9.70
CA SER A 25 8.98 3.97 10.87
C SER A 25 10.46 3.72 10.57
N SER A 26 10.75 2.58 9.97
CA SER A 26 12.10 2.15 9.61
C SER A 26 12.05 0.97 8.66
N HIS A 27 13.20 0.54 8.17
CA HIS A 27 13.42 -0.74 7.48
C HIS A 27 14.79 -1.31 7.85
N PRO A 28 15.06 -2.60 7.64
CA PRO A 28 16.40 -3.17 7.78
C PRO A 28 17.44 -2.44 6.93
N HIS A 29 18.67 -2.41 7.40
CA HIS A 29 19.81 -1.84 6.67
C HIS A 29 20.86 -2.91 6.36
N ASN A 30 21.58 -2.74 5.26
CA ASN A 30 22.75 -3.51 4.84
C ASN A 30 22.63 -5.04 4.92
N PRO A 31 21.84 -5.66 4.08
CA PRO A 31 20.99 -5.11 3.01
C PRO A 31 19.62 -4.70 3.53
N ASN A 32 18.98 -3.74 2.85
CA ASN A 32 17.60 -3.35 3.12
C ASN A 32 16.58 -4.38 2.58
N VAL A 33 16.90 -5.04 1.48
CA VAL A 33 16.08 -6.11 0.89
C VAL A 33 16.36 -7.44 1.59
N ARG A 34 15.31 -8.08 2.10
CA ARG A 34 15.37 -9.32 2.88
C ARG A 34 14.36 -10.34 2.39
N THR A 35 14.74 -11.61 2.48
CA THR A 35 13.76 -12.70 2.30
C THR A 35 13.04 -12.94 3.62
N ALA A 36 11.72 -12.91 3.60
CA ALA A 36 10.86 -13.17 4.75
C ALA A 36 9.64 -14.00 4.38
N THR A 37 8.94 -14.50 5.38
CA THR A 37 7.66 -15.20 5.23
C THR A 37 6.52 -14.23 5.54
N VAL A 38 5.57 -14.13 4.62
CA VAL A 38 4.31 -13.42 4.79
C VAL A 38 3.23 -14.44 5.14
N ASN A 39 2.62 -14.30 6.32
CA ASN A 39 1.51 -15.14 6.77
C ASN A 39 0.18 -14.50 6.35
N VAL A 40 -0.52 -15.12 5.42
CA VAL A 40 -1.84 -14.69 4.95
C VAL A 40 -2.89 -15.13 5.94
N THR A 41 -3.63 -14.19 6.52
CA THR A 41 -4.65 -14.45 7.57
C THR A 41 -6.08 -14.39 7.07
N ASP A 42 -6.33 -13.61 6.04
CA ASP A 42 -7.62 -13.57 5.33
C ASP A 42 -7.43 -14.05 3.89
N ASN A 43 -7.89 -15.26 3.61
CA ASN A 43 -7.83 -15.87 2.27
C ASN A 43 -9.13 -15.68 1.47
N GLN A 44 -10.11 -14.93 1.97
CA GLN A 44 -11.37 -14.64 1.29
C GLN A 44 -11.33 -13.31 0.55
N HIS A 45 -10.46 -12.39 0.98
CA HIS A 45 -10.33 -11.10 0.33
C HIS A 45 -9.77 -11.22 -1.10
N LEU A 46 -10.22 -10.35 -2.02
CA LEU A 46 -9.83 -10.41 -3.45
C LEU A 46 -8.32 -10.39 -3.69
N SER A 47 -7.55 -9.69 -2.83
CA SER A 47 -6.10 -9.58 -2.97
C SER A 47 -5.35 -10.82 -2.45
N THR A 48 -5.96 -11.61 -1.59
CA THR A 48 -5.31 -12.75 -0.93
C THR A 48 -5.93 -14.09 -1.33
N ALA A 49 -7.09 -14.08 -1.97
CA ALA A 49 -7.72 -15.29 -2.49
C ALA A 49 -6.78 -16.03 -3.45
N GLY A 50 -6.39 -17.25 -3.04
CA GLY A 50 -5.48 -18.12 -3.80
C GLY A 50 -4.00 -17.74 -3.69
N LEU A 51 -3.61 -16.95 -2.69
CA LEU A 51 -2.24 -16.92 -2.18
C LEU A 51 -2.03 -18.12 -1.23
N PRO A 52 -0.79 -18.63 -1.12
CA PRO A 52 -0.47 -19.63 -0.09
C PRO A 52 -0.61 -19.00 1.31
N GLY A 53 -1.01 -19.79 2.30
CA GLY A 53 -1.10 -19.33 3.69
C GLY A 53 0.23 -18.81 4.26
N GLN A 54 1.34 -19.39 3.78
CA GLN A 54 2.69 -18.88 4.01
C GLN A 54 3.35 -18.57 2.67
N TRP A 55 3.65 -17.30 2.47
CA TRP A 55 4.20 -16.81 1.22
C TRP A 55 5.60 -16.25 1.44
N LYS A 56 6.61 -17.05 1.06
CA LYS A 56 8.00 -16.64 1.15
C LYS A 56 8.37 -15.78 -0.05
N ARG A 57 8.86 -14.56 0.22
CA ARG A 57 9.29 -13.63 -0.82
C ARG A 57 10.41 -12.69 -0.33
N THR A 58 11.04 -12.01 -1.27
CA THR A 58 12.15 -11.08 -1.02
C THR A 58 11.71 -9.67 -1.42
N ASP A 59 11.78 -8.75 -0.46
CA ASP A 59 11.45 -7.34 -0.69
C ASP A 59 12.14 -6.47 0.37
N GLU A 60 11.96 -5.15 0.33
CA GLU A 60 12.26 -4.27 1.45
C GLU A 60 11.07 -4.25 2.39
N TRP A 61 11.29 -4.62 3.65
CA TRP A 61 10.23 -4.75 4.64
C TRP A 61 10.18 -3.53 5.56
N TYR A 62 9.13 -2.73 5.42
CA TYR A 62 8.88 -1.59 6.30
C TYR A 62 8.39 -2.04 7.66
N ASN A 63 8.93 -1.42 8.70
CA ASN A 63 8.32 -1.34 10.02
C ASN A 63 7.38 -0.14 10.06
N TYR A 64 6.27 -0.26 10.76
CA TYR A 64 5.22 0.75 10.77
C TYR A 64 4.97 1.31 12.15
N ARG A 65 4.37 2.49 12.19
CA ARG A 65 3.85 3.17 13.37
C ARG A 65 2.46 3.75 13.07
N SER A 66 1.76 4.18 14.14
CA SER A 66 0.50 4.93 14.01
C SER A 66 -0.58 4.21 13.21
N PHE A 67 -0.77 2.92 13.48
CA PHE A 67 -1.82 2.15 12.80
C PHE A 67 -3.20 2.77 13.05
N TYR A 68 -3.97 2.96 11.98
CA TYR A 68 -5.37 3.36 12.05
C TYR A 68 -6.23 2.22 12.57
N SER A 69 -7.17 2.52 13.49
CA SER A 69 -7.95 1.50 14.20
C SER A 69 -8.85 0.65 13.31
N ASP A 70 -9.23 1.17 12.15
CA ASP A 70 -10.23 0.54 11.28
C ASP A 70 -9.63 -0.35 10.20
N ILE A 71 -8.29 -0.45 10.12
CA ILE A 71 -7.65 -1.35 9.16
C ILE A 71 -8.02 -2.81 9.46
N LYS A 72 -8.24 -3.56 8.39
CA LYS A 72 -8.45 -5.01 8.42
C LYS A 72 -7.22 -5.66 7.81
N VAL A 73 -6.45 -6.36 8.64
CA VAL A 73 -5.18 -6.95 8.23
C VAL A 73 -5.42 -8.20 7.40
N LEU A 74 -4.76 -8.25 6.24
CA LEU A 74 -4.80 -9.37 5.28
C LEU A 74 -3.63 -10.33 5.45
N ALA A 75 -2.48 -9.78 5.86
CA ALA A 75 -1.27 -10.57 6.03
C ALA A 75 -0.33 -9.90 7.04
N TYR A 76 0.39 -10.75 7.77
CA TYR A 76 1.45 -10.37 8.70
C TYR A 76 2.80 -10.85 8.21
N LEU A 77 3.83 -10.07 8.46
CA LEU A 77 5.21 -10.45 8.23
C LEU A 77 5.72 -11.25 9.44
N ASP A 78 6.34 -12.40 9.20
CA ASP A 78 6.95 -13.21 10.27
C ASP A 78 8.38 -12.73 10.55
N GLU A 79 8.52 -11.93 11.61
CA GLU A 79 9.82 -11.37 12.01
C GLU A 79 10.85 -12.44 12.46
N ASN A 80 10.42 -13.68 12.75
CA ASN A 80 11.37 -14.76 13.04
C ASN A 80 12.10 -15.26 11.79
N THR A 81 11.66 -14.86 10.60
CA THR A 81 12.23 -15.34 9.32
C THR A 81 13.21 -14.36 8.69
N TYR A 82 13.41 -13.18 9.27
CA TYR A 82 14.39 -12.19 8.82
C TYR A 82 14.84 -11.30 9.99
N GLU A 83 15.89 -10.51 9.79
CA GLU A 83 16.41 -9.57 10.78
C GLU A 83 15.98 -8.13 10.48
N GLY A 84 15.68 -7.35 11.53
CA GLY A 84 15.38 -5.91 11.45
C GLY A 84 13.91 -5.55 11.51
N GLY A 85 13.03 -6.53 11.78
CA GLY A 85 11.64 -6.27 12.17
C GLY A 85 11.54 -5.65 13.56
N THR A 86 10.61 -4.74 13.77
CA THR A 86 10.39 -4.03 15.05
C THR A 86 8.91 -3.91 15.45
N ASN A 87 8.00 -4.51 14.71
CA ASN A 87 6.57 -4.55 15.04
C ASN A 87 6.17 -5.79 15.86
N GLY A 88 7.08 -6.78 15.98
CA GLY A 88 6.87 -7.99 16.78
C GLY A 88 5.99 -9.04 16.11
N ALA A 89 5.28 -9.82 16.92
CA ALA A 89 4.49 -10.96 16.42
C ALA A 89 3.31 -10.53 15.51
N GLU A 90 2.79 -9.34 15.70
CA GLU A 90 1.75 -8.75 14.88
C GLU A 90 2.33 -7.61 14.03
N HIS A 91 3.03 -7.99 12.95
CA HIS A 91 3.61 -7.06 11.99
C HIS A 91 2.73 -7.01 10.72
N PRO A 92 1.71 -6.14 10.65
CA PRO A 92 0.87 -6.04 9.47
C PRO A 92 1.69 -5.61 8.25
N ILE A 93 1.53 -6.32 7.11
CA ILE A 93 2.22 -5.97 5.87
C ILE A 93 1.27 -5.70 4.71
N ALA A 94 0.02 -6.11 4.83
CA ALA A 94 -1.05 -5.77 3.89
C ALA A 94 -2.37 -5.62 4.65
N TRP A 95 -3.15 -4.59 4.28
CA TRP A 95 -4.44 -4.31 4.90
C TRP A 95 -5.38 -3.58 3.95
N TYR A 96 -6.64 -3.50 4.36
CA TYR A 96 -7.69 -2.76 3.70
C TYR A 96 -8.65 -2.14 4.72
N HIS A 97 -9.42 -1.15 4.31
CA HIS A 97 -10.51 -0.56 5.07
C HIS A 97 -11.38 0.34 4.18
N GLU A 98 -12.54 0.71 4.71
CA GLU A 98 -13.37 1.75 4.11
C GLU A 98 -12.97 3.10 4.72
N PHE A 99 -12.82 4.11 3.87
CA PHE A 99 -12.48 5.45 4.32
C PHE A 99 -13.05 6.50 3.37
N ASP A 100 -13.64 7.54 3.96
CA ASP A 100 -14.12 8.75 3.28
C ASP A 100 -15.03 8.47 2.06
N GLY A 101 -15.93 7.49 2.19
CA GLY A 101 -16.86 7.05 1.14
C GLY A 101 -16.26 6.12 0.10
N GLY A 102 -14.97 5.83 0.18
CA GLY A 102 -14.23 4.93 -0.70
C GLY A 102 -13.69 3.70 0.02
N ARG A 103 -12.77 3.01 -0.66
CA ARG A 103 -12.08 1.82 -0.18
C ARG A 103 -10.58 1.99 -0.34
N ALA A 104 -9.84 1.79 0.74
CA ALA A 104 -8.40 1.81 0.77
C ALA A 104 -7.83 0.39 0.83
N PHE A 105 -6.77 0.15 0.09
CA PHE A 105 -5.96 -1.07 0.13
C PHE A 105 -4.50 -0.66 0.16
N TYR A 106 -3.73 -1.31 1.01
CA TYR A 106 -2.28 -1.11 1.11
C TYR A 106 -1.53 -2.44 1.12
N THR A 107 -0.37 -2.44 0.49
CA THR A 107 0.61 -3.53 0.57
C THR A 107 2.02 -2.98 0.76
N GLY A 108 2.74 -3.50 1.75
CA GLY A 108 4.13 -3.14 2.05
C GLY A 108 5.16 -3.81 1.14
N GLY A 109 4.73 -4.69 0.22
CA GLY A 109 5.61 -5.18 -0.84
C GLY A 109 5.65 -4.23 -2.04
N GLY A 110 6.63 -4.42 -2.94
CA GLY A 110 6.73 -3.66 -4.18
C GLY A 110 7.84 -2.61 -4.20
N HIS A 111 8.87 -2.78 -3.37
CA HIS A 111 10.09 -1.97 -3.46
C HIS A 111 10.95 -2.37 -4.67
N THR A 112 11.06 -3.66 -4.92
CA THR A 112 11.97 -4.17 -5.96
C THR A 112 11.27 -4.32 -7.32
N ASP A 113 11.99 -4.12 -8.42
CA ASP A 113 11.49 -4.39 -9.78
C ASP A 113 11.05 -5.85 -9.93
N ALA A 114 11.73 -6.78 -9.24
CA ALA A 114 11.39 -8.19 -9.23
C ALA A 114 9.98 -8.47 -8.71
N SER A 115 9.47 -7.68 -7.76
CA SER A 115 8.10 -7.80 -7.25
C SER A 115 7.07 -7.66 -8.38
N PHE A 116 7.29 -6.74 -9.33
CA PHE A 116 6.39 -6.50 -10.46
C PHE A 116 6.54 -7.54 -11.60
N SER A 117 7.35 -8.54 -11.40
CA SER A 117 7.46 -9.74 -12.26
C SER A 117 7.04 -11.03 -11.54
N GLU A 118 6.72 -10.95 -10.24
CA GLU A 118 6.30 -12.08 -9.41
C GLU A 118 4.79 -12.34 -9.59
N PRO A 119 4.37 -13.51 -10.14
CA PRO A 119 2.95 -13.75 -10.45
C PRO A 119 2.01 -13.66 -9.24
N LEU A 120 2.46 -14.11 -8.06
CA LEU A 120 1.64 -14.04 -6.84
C LEU A 120 1.49 -12.59 -6.35
N PHE A 121 2.54 -11.78 -6.44
CA PHE A 121 2.46 -10.37 -6.10
C PHE A 121 1.55 -9.60 -7.06
N LEU A 122 1.66 -9.85 -8.36
CA LEU A 122 0.77 -9.25 -9.35
C LEU A 122 -0.71 -9.64 -9.12
N LYS A 123 -0.96 -10.90 -8.73
CA LYS A 123 -2.29 -11.36 -8.34
C LYS A 123 -2.80 -10.63 -7.11
N HIS A 124 -1.96 -10.50 -6.07
CA HIS A 124 -2.24 -9.75 -4.86
C HIS A 124 -2.61 -8.29 -5.17
N LEU A 125 -1.78 -7.63 -5.94
CA LEU A 125 -1.96 -6.23 -6.34
C LEU A 125 -3.24 -6.03 -7.17
N LEU A 126 -3.48 -6.89 -8.17
CA LEU A 126 -4.70 -6.84 -8.98
C LEU A 126 -5.96 -7.02 -8.12
N GLY A 127 -5.93 -7.92 -7.14
CA GLY A 127 -7.03 -8.12 -6.20
C GLY A 127 -7.28 -6.88 -5.33
N GLY A 128 -6.22 -6.22 -4.85
CA GLY A 128 -6.31 -4.95 -4.11
C GLY A 128 -6.88 -3.81 -4.96
N ILE A 129 -6.49 -3.71 -6.22
CA ILE A 129 -7.05 -2.73 -7.18
C ILE A 129 -8.54 -3.00 -7.39
N LYS A 130 -8.93 -4.26 -7.63
CA LYS A 130 -10.35 -4.64 -7.79
C LYS A 130 -11.17 -4.34 -6.54
N TYR A 131 -10.63 -4.57 -5.36
CA TYR A 131 -11.28 -4.19 -4.10
C TYR A 131 -11.49 -2.67 -4.02
N ALA A 132 -10.46 -1.89 -4.28
CA ALA A 132 -10.53 -0.42 -4.20
C ALA A 132 -11.51 0.17 -5.24
N MET A 133 -11.55 -0.38 -6.45
CA MET A 133 -12.52 0.00 -7.47
C MET A 133 -13.97 -0.35 -7.08
N GLY A 134 -14.16 -1.49 -6.39
CA GLY A 134 -15.49 -2.01 -6.04
C GLY A 134 -16.32 -2.46 -7.25
N THR A 135 -17.58 -2.77 -6.99
CA THR A 135 -18.54 -3.31 -7.97
C THR A 135 -19.75 -2.39 -8.14
N GLY A 136 -19.62 -1.10 -8.09
CA GLY A 136 -20.75 -0.17 -8.19
C GLY A 136 -20.29 1.27 -8.29
N GLU A 137 -21.23 2.18 -8.36
CA GLU A 137 -20.96 3.60 -8.29
C GLU A 137 -20.32 3.94 -6.94
N LEU A 138 -19.31 4.79 -6.95
CA LEU A 138 -18.69 5.30 -5.74
C LEU A 138 -19.63 6.31 -5.08
N ASP A 139 -19.84 6.17 -3.78
CA ASP A 139 -20.67 7.08 -3.01
C ASP A 139 -19.82 8.15 -2.30
N TYR A 140 -19.63 9.26 -2.95
CA TYR A 140 -18.87 10.39 -2.42
C TYR A 140 -19.65 11.31 -1.46
N ARG A 141 -20.92 11.00 -1.15
CA ARG A 141 -21.74 11.84 -0.25
C ARG A 141 -21.19 11.97 1.16
N LYS A 142 -20.36 11.01 1.57
CA LYS A 142 -19.67 10.97 2.86
C LYS A 142 -18.22 11.44 2.79
N SER A 143 -17.75 11.82 1.60
CA SER A 143 -16.38 12.27 1.40
C SER A 143 -16.19 13.69 1.92
N TYR A 144 -15.02 13.97 2.49
CA TYR A 144 -14.59 15.32 2.79
C TYR A 144 -14.21 16.12 1.53
N ALA A 145 -14.07 15.46 0.38
CA ALA A 145 -13.87 16.13 -0.89
C ALA A 145 -15.13 16.89 -1.27
N VAL A 146 -15.06 18.22 -1.29
CA VAL A 146 -16.20 19.11 -1.50
C VAL A 146 -16.76 19.05 -2.92
N ALA A 147 -15.96 18.70 -3.90
CA ALA A 147 -16.36 18.43 -5.28
C ALA A 147 -15.27 17.68 -6.03
N VAL A 148 -15.67 16.73 -6.88
CA VAL A 148 -14.75 16.20 -7.90
C VAL A 148 -14.52 17.31 -8.93
N PRO A 149 -13.27 17.73 -9.21
CA PRO A 149 -13.03 18.73 -10.24
C PRO A 149 -13.57 18.27 -11.60
N GLU A 150 -14.21 19.16 -12.33
CA GLU A 150 -14.61 18.87 -13.70
C GLU A 150 -13.38 18.56 -14.56
N GLU A 151 -13.42 17.54 -15.40
CA GLU A 151 -12.28 17.09 -16.23
C GLU A 151 -11.66 18.21 -17.09
N ASN A 152 -12.48 19.16 -17.52
CA ASN A 152 -12.05 20.30 -18.35
C ASN A 152 -11.37 21.43 -17.57
N ARG A 153 -11.24 21.31 -16.24
CA ARG A 153 -10.54 22.33 -15.41
C ARG A 153 -9.03 22.25 -15.49
N PHE A 154 -8.51 21.17 -16.05
CA PHE A 154 -7.07 20.93 -16.16
C PHE A 154 -6.63 20.95 -17.63
N VAL A 155 -5.64 21.78 -17.93
CA VAL A 155 -4.96 21.77 -19.23
C VAL A 155 -3.61 21.13 -19.03
N LYS A 156 -3.36 20.01 -19.73
CA LYS A 156 -2.04 19.37 -19.73
C LYS A 156 -1.09 20.20 -20.58
N THR A 157 -0.15 20.87 -19.95
CA THR A 157 0.97 21.52 -20.62
C THR A 157 2.24 20.70 -20.36
N VAL A 158 2.85 20.15 -21.39
CA VAL A 158 4.11 19.44 -21.28
C VAL A 158 5.24 20.48 -21.27
N LEU A 159 5.86 20.67 -20.12
CA LEU A 159 6.94 21.63 -19.93
C LEU A 159 8.31 21.06 -20.33
N VAL A 160 8.52 19.76 -20.14
CA VAL A 160 9.76 19.03 -20.45
C VAL A 160 9.40 17.62 -20.91
N ASN A 161 9.99 17.15 -22.01
CA ASN A 161 9.71 15.82 -22.57
C ASN A 161 10.74 14.74 -22.20
N ASP A 162 11.95 15.13 -21.82
CA ASP A 162 13.10 14.22 -21.72
C ASP A 162 13.69 14.20 -20.29
N LEU A 163 12.83 14.03 -19.29
CA LEU A 163 13.28 13.82 -17.91
C LEU A 163 13.75 12.37 -17.72
N ASN A 164 15.02 12.23 -17.39
CA ASN A 164 15.57 10.95 -17.02
C ASN A 164 15.32 10.73 -15.51
N THR A 165 14.50 9.74 -15.17
CA THR A 165 14.12 9.38 -13.78
C THR A 165 13.62 10.56 -12.93
N PRO A 166 12.48 11.20 -13.26
CA PRO A 166 11.91 12.23 -12.40
C PRO A 166 11.46 11.62 -11.07
N MET A 167 11.95 12.17 -9.96
CA MET A 167 11.62 11.69 -8.62
C MET A 167 10.49 12.46 -7.96
N GLU A 168 10.17 13.66 -8.44
CA GLU A 168 9.13 14.51 -7.85
C GLU A 168 8.50 15.44 -8.88
N LEU A 169 7.20 15.66 -8.75
CA LEU A 169 6.45 16.69 -9.46
C LEU A 169 5.74 17.58 -8.42
N ALA A 170 6.19 18.82 -8.28
CA ALA A 170 5.49 19.81 -7.47
C ALA A 170 4.45 20.55 -8.34
N VAL A 171 3.22 20.63 -7.86
CA VAL A 171 2.14 21.44 -8.45
C VAL A 171 1.82 22.56 -7.49
N SER A 172 1.99 23.78 -7.92
CA SER A 172 1.65 24.99 -7.14
C SER A 172 0.26 25.51 -7.49
#